data_7707970a3de72045d2180fe56adeeb88
#
_entry.id   7707970a3de72045d2180fe56adeeb88
#
_cell.length_a   1.000
_cell.length_b   1.000
_cell.length_c   1.000
_cell.angle_alpha   90.00
_cell.angle_beta   90.00
_cell.angle_gamma   90.00
#
_symmetry.space_group_name_H-M   'P 1'
#
loop_
_entity.id
_entity.type
_entity.pdbx_description
1 polymer ?
#
loop_
_entity_poly.entity_id
_entity_poly.type
_entity_poly.pdbx_seq_one_letter_code
_entity_poly.pdbx_strand_id
1 'polypeptide(L)'
;MMGSSVDFACLLLVVSTLGKNHLVSGGCLGKCCRGRDMSCATTDWRMDRVYGTCYCDEGCVRTKDCCFDYFTECPAQDCTVSKWSFWSGCAKPCQPSVRVRVRHIEQQPSNNGEPCPSLEQKAGCREYRDHQGGHCGDKSGPAFITSMEFGKGRPKHDNYGNPLNPGFCVEFTLESRTPHCTVQNRPHTHWMRYVTEGFKVCVACEPPAMRNNSGSCQGDGQESDKEAVLHWQAVGNPQCSGTWKKVQNTQQCNCPPQHSFVFI
;
A
#
# COMPACT_ATOMS: atom_id res chain seq x y z
N MET A 1 80.87 24.90 -15.08
CA MET A 1 80.02 23.89 -15.69
C MET A 1 78.67 24.01 -15.03
N MET A 2 77.77 24.82 -15.61
CA MET A 2 76.35 24.95 -15.19
C MET A 2 75.55 24.40 -16.34
N GLY A 3 75.04 23.19 -16.16
CA GLY A 3 74.24 22.47 -17.12
C GLY A 3 72.87 22.28 -16.61
N SER A 4 71.93 22.94 -17.27
CA SER A 4 70.64 22.44 -17.69
C SER A 4 69.77 21.70 -16.67
N SER A 5 69.13 22.44 -15.78
CA SER A 5 68.06 21.96 -14.92
C SER A 5 66.66 22.50 -15.35
N VAL A 6 66.58 23.24 -16.44
CA VAL A 6 65.35 23.95 -16.85
C VAL A 6 64.51 23.15 -17.85
N ASP A 7 65.12 22.22 -18.60
CA ASP A 7 64.41 21.48 -19.66
C ASP A 7 63.51 20.35 -19.19
N PHE A 8 63.77 19.79 -18.02
CA PHE A 8 62.98 18.69 -17.46
C PHE A 8 61.65 19.17 -16.85
N ALA A 9 61.62 20.38 -16.30
CA ALA A 9 60.39 20.94 -15.72
C ALA A 9 59.36 21.33 -16.77
N CYS A 10 59.84 21.84 -17.93
CA CYS A 10 58.97 22.17 -19.07
C CYS A 10 58.35 20.92 -19.71
N LEU A 11 59.07 19.81 -19.80
CA LEU A 11 58.55 18.56 -20.39
C LEU A 11 57.47 17.92 -19.51
N LEU A 12 57.59 18.00 -18.18
CA LEU A 12 56.56 17.48 -17.26
C LEU A 12 55.30 18.34 -17.26
N LEU A 13 55.41 19.65 -17.46
CA LEU A 13 54.24 20.53 -17.57
C LEU A 13 53.49 20.35 -18.91
N VAL A 14 54.17 20.05 -19.99
CA VAL A 14 53.54 19.78 -21.29
C VAL A 14 52.84 18.42 -21.28
N VAL A 15 53.36 17.40 -20.60
CA VAL A 15 52.73 16.11 -20.45
C VAL A 15 51.48 16.18 -19.56
N SER A 16 51.49 17.05 -18.51
CA SER A 16 50.32 17.22 -17.63
C SER A 16 49.17 18.00 -18.26
N THR A 17 49.44 18.79 -19.29
CA THR A 17 48.36 19.53 -20.01
C THR A 17 47.76 18.74 -21.18
N LEU A 18 48.44 17.71 -21.68
CA LEU A 18 47.94 16.84 -22.73
C LEU A 18 47.05 15.71 -22.18
N GLY A 19 46.94 15.52 -20.87
CA GLY A 19 46.14 14.46 -20.24
C GLY A 19 44.67 14.80 -20.07
N LYS A 20 44.19 15.98 -20.47
CA LYS A 20 42.74 16.25 -20.60
C LYS A 20 42.27 15.98 -22.04
N ASN A 21 42.47 14.76 -22.45
CA ASN A 21 41.67 14.27 -23.56
C ASN A 21 40.21 14.33 -23.08
N HIS A 22 39.49 15.36 -23.52
CA HIS A 22 38.07 15.26 -23.63
C HIS A 22 37.81 14.15 -24.65
N LEU A 23 37.79 12.89 -24.18
CA LEU A 23 37.08 11.85 -24.84
C LEU A 23 35.65 12.40 -24.96
N VAL A 24 35.27 12.81 -26.14
CA VAL A 24 33.87 13.05 -26.47
C VAL A 24 33.23 11.68 -26.22
N SER A 25 32.75 11.51 -25.01
CA SER A 25 32.03 10.31 -24.63
C SER A 25 30.75 10.33 -25.44
N GLY A 26 30.73 9.60 -26.55
CA GLY A 26 29.51 9.25 -27.22
C GLY A 26 28.63 8.44 -26.25
N GLY A 27 27.39 8.23 -26.61
CA GLY A 27 26.48 7.45 -25.77
C GLY A 27 25.88 8.20 -24.59
N CYS A 28 25.43 7.43 -23.58
CA CYS A 28 24.65 7.92 -22.46
C CYS A 28 25.44 8.12 -21.15
N LEU A 29 26.75 7.97 -21.17
CA LEU A 29 27.59 8.13 -19.97
C LEU A 29 27.34 9.49 -19.30
N GLY A 30 26.80 9.45 -18.08
CA GLY A 30 26.46 10.64 -17.29
C GLY A 30 25.28 11.47 -17.83
N LYS A 31 24.48 10.94 -18.73
CA LYS A 31 23.43 11.65 -19.45
C LYS A 31 22.14 10.82 -19.51
N CYS A 32 21.43 10.71 -18.39
CA CYS A 32 20.16 10.02 -18.31
C CYS A 32 19.04 11.03 -18.00
N CYS A 33 18.11 11.21 -18.94
CA CYS A 33 17.06 12.22 -18.82
C CYS A 33 15.68 11.57 -18.64
N ARG A 34 14.86 12.20 -17.81
CA ARG A 34 13.50 11.73 -17.53
C ARG A 34 12.53 12.06 -18.66
N GLY A 35 11.56 11.18 -18.85
CA GLY A 35 10.50 11.35 -19.84
C GLY A 35 11.02 11.38 -21.26
N ARG A 36 10.40 12.20 -22.14
CA ARG A 36 10.90 12.45 -23.50
C ARG A 36 11.58 13.81 -23.54
N ASP A 37 12.88 13.82 -23.76
CA ASP A 37 13.70 15.03 -23.80
C ASP A 37 14.56 15.03 -25.07
N MET A 38 14.15 15.83 -26.05
CA MET A 38 14.86 15.97 -27.35
C MET A 38 16.24 16.59 -27.18
N SER A 39 16.53 17.28 -26.07
CA SER A 39 17.87 17.84 -25.80
C SER A 39 18.83 16.79 -25.25
N CYS A 40 18.29 15.66 -24.78
CA CYS A 40 19.07 14.52 -24.28
C CYS A 40 19.62 13.64 -25.42
N ALA A 41 20.06 14.28 -26.46
CA ALA A 41 20.58 13.62 -27.65
C ALA A 41 22.10 13.60 -27.67
N THR A 42 22.65 12.63 -28.38
CA THR A 42 24.08 12.52 -28.73
C THR A 42 24.20 11.89 -30.11
N THR A 43 25.40 11.82 -30.64
CA THR A 43 25.67 11.14 -31.89
C THR A 43 26.50 9.91 -31.61
N ASP A 44 25.91 8.76 -31.79
CA ASP A 44 26.53 7.44 -31.53
C ASP A 44 25.74 6.33 -32.23
N TRP A 45 26.12 5.08 -31.97
CA TRP A 45 25.35 3.92 -32.40
C TRP A 45 24.02 3.84 -31.66
N ARG A 46 22.97 3.67 -32.44
CA ARG A 46 21.63 3.36 -31.89
C ARG A 46 21.50 1.86 -31.65
N MET A 47 20.50 1.47 -30.87
CA MET A 47 20.18 0.06 -30.61
C MET A 47 19.81 -0.69 -31.89
N ASP A 48 19.30 -0.03 -32.92
CA ASP A 48 18.99 -0.59 -34.24
C ASP A 48 20.24 -0.72 -35.15
N ARG A 49 21.44 -0.45 -34.61
CA ARG A 49 22.73 -0.49 -35.29
C ARG A 49 22.91 0.56 -36.39
N VAL A 50 22.17 1.64 -36.31
CA VAL A 50 22.36 2.81 -37.16
C VAL A 50 23.21 3.84 -36.40
N TYR A 51 24.27 4.32 -37.00
CA TYR A 51 25.08 5.41 -36.46
C TYR A 51 24.42 6.77 -36.76
N GLY A 52 24.20 7.57 -35.76
CA GLY A 52 23.54 8.88 -35.91
C GLY A 52 23.06 9.45 -34.59
N THR A 53 22.08 10.32 -34.64
CA THR A 53 21.47 10.89 -33.45
C THR A 53 20.72 9.81 -32.67
N CYS A 54 21.10 9.63 -31.41
CA CYS A 54 20.42 8.77 -30.48
C CYS A 54 20.10 9.51 -29.18
N TYR A 55 19.23 8.98 -28.36
CA TYR A 55 18.71 9.64 -27.17
C TYR A 55 18.99 8.82 -25.91
N CYS A 56 19.22 9.56 -24.81
CA CYS A 56 19.46 9.00 -23.48
C CYS A 56 18.31 9.33 -22.52
N ASP A 57 17.12 9.49 -23.06
CA ASP A 57 15.90 9.78 -22.29
C ASP A 57 15.02 8.53 -22.13
N GLU A 58 14.14 8.53 -21.13
CA GLU A 58 13.21 7.40 -20.87
C GLU A 58 12.27 7.11 -22.06
N GLY A 59 11.98 8.12 -22.86
CA GLY A 59 11.11 8.00 -24.03
C GLY A 59 11.73 7.23 -25.17
N CYS A 60 13.06 7.16 -25.23
CA CYS A 60 13.78 6.52 -26.33
C CYS A 60 13.48 5.02 -26.46
N VAL A 61 13.16 4.36 -25.37
CA VAL A 61 12.76 2.92 -25.38
C VAL A 61 11.50 2.70 -26.20
N ARG A 62 10.54 3.60 -26.06
CA ARG A 62 9.27 3.55 -26.81
C ARG A 62 9.45 3.94 -28.28
N THR A 63 10.28 4.95 -28.53
CA THR A 63 10.55 5.46 -29.89
C THR A 63 11.61 4.65 -30.63
N LYS A 64 12.31 3.74 -29.92
CA LYS A 64 13.37 2.85 -30.44
C LYS A 64 14.58 3.59 -31.00
N ASP A 65 14.88 4.76 -30.42
CA ASP A 65 15.99 5.61 -30.82
C ASP A 65 17.03 5.82 -29.71
N CYS A 66 17.07 4.93 -28.71
CA CYS A 66 18.08 4.94 -27.67
C CYS A 66 19.48 4.72 -28.24
N CYS A 67 20.46 5.32 -27.59
CA CYS A 67 21.86 4.96 -27.77
C CYS A 67 22.12 3.51 -27.33
N PHE A 68 23.12 2.88 -27.93
CA PHE A 68 23.41 1.47 -27.72
C PHE A 68 23.70 1.11 -26.26
N ASP A 69 24.33 2.02 -25.56
CA ASP A 69 24.74 1.89 -24.15
C ASP A 69 23.65 2.31 -23.12
N TYR A 70 22.47 2.75 -23.59
CA TYR A 70 21.42 3.31 -22.73
C TYR A 70 21.09 2.44 -21.52
N PHE A 71 20.87 1.14 -21.72
CA PHE A 71 20.49 0.27 -20.60
C PHE A 71 21.65 -0.03 -19.62
N THR A 72 22.87 0.16 -20.06
CA THR A 72 24.05 0.00 -19.22
C THR A 72 24.31 1.26 -18.39
N GLU A 73 24.23 2.41 -19.04
CA GLU A 73 24.57 3.72 -18.44
C GLU A 73 23.36 4.32 -17.67
N CYS A 74 22.15 3.99 -18.09
CA CYS A 74 20.89 4.45 -17.49
C CYS A 74 20.07 3.25 -16.96
N PRO A 75 20.55 2.54 -15.94
CA PRO A 75 19.81 1.41 -15.40
C PRO A 75 18.46 1.86 -14.84
N ALA A 76 17.45 0.98 -14.99
CA ALA A 76 16.15 1.18 -14.39
C ALA A 76 16.27 1.33 -12.86
N GLN A 77 15.63 2.33 -12.33
CA GLN A 77 15.53 2.56 -10.89
C GLN A 77 14.07 2.52 -10.47
N ASP A 78 13.75 1.58 -9.61
CA ASP A 78 12.41 1.44 -9.09
C ASP A 78 12.08 2.53 -8.07
N CYS A 79 10.79 2.83 -7.94
CA CYS A 79 10.33 3.70 -6.87
C CYS A 79 10.58 3.07 -5.51
N THR A 80 11.24 3.82 -4.64
CA THR A 80 11.33 3.46 -3.22
C THR A 80 10.46 4.38 -2.37
N VAL A 81 9.80 3.79 -1.39
CA VAL A 81 8.89 4.50 -0.50
C VAL A 81 9.26 4.24 0.96
N SER A 82 8.97 5.22 1.81
CA SER A 82 9.18 5.10 3.24
C SER A 82 8.32 4.02 3.88
N LYS A 83 8.64 3.67 5.11
CA LYS A 83 7.74 2.91 5.97
C LYS A 83 6.42 3.67 6.14
N TRP A 84 5.35 2.92 6.38
CA TRP A 84 4.05 3.50 6.69
C TRP A 84 4.11 4.31 7.99
N SER A 85 3.44 5.46 8.00
CA SER A 85 3.14 6.19 9.23
C SER A 85 2.31 5.34 10.19
N PHE A 86 2.20 5.77 11.43
CA PHE A 86 1.14 5.26 12.29
C PHE A 86 -0.24 5.55 11.67
N TRP A 87 -1.22 4.74 12.03
CA TRP A 87 -2.60 5.01 11.66
C TRP A 87 -3.08 6.31 12.34
N SER A 88 -3.83 7.11 11.60
CA SER A 88 -4.61 8.20 12.19
C SER A 88 -5.64 7.65 13.17
N GLY A 89 -6.19 8.50 14.04
CA GLY A 89 -7.45 8.21 14.71
C GLY A 89 -8.59 7.99 13.71
N CYS A 90 -9.73 7.49 14.19
CA CYS A 90 -10.94 7.42 13.37
C CYS A 90 -11.43 8.82 13.02
N ALA A 91 -11.90 9.03 11.79
CA ALA A 91 -12.37 10.33 11.32
C ALA A 91 -13.59 10.85 12.10
N LYS A 92 -14.37 9.93 12.70
CA LYS A 92 -15.51 10.25 13.57
C LYS A 92 -15.40 9.47 14.87
N PRO A 93 -15.37 10.14 16.02
CA PRO A 93 -15.36 9.48 17.32
C PRO A 93 -16.67 8.73 17.53
N CYS A 94 -16.59 7.61 18.24
CA CYS A 94 -17.74 6.78 18.63
C CYS A 94 -18.65 6.28 17.50
N GLN A 95 -18.25 6.48 16.25
CA GLN A 95 -18.99 6.03 15.08
C GLN A 95 -18.07 5.24 14.14
N PRO A 96 -18.63 4.27 13.40
CA PRO A 96 -17.87 3.64 12.33
C PRO A 96 -17.42 4.68 11.30
N SER A 97 -16.14 4.70 11.04
CA SER A 97 -15.52 5.67 10.16
C SER A 97 -14.29 5.08 9.47
N VAL A 98 -13.43 5.92 8.96
CA VAL A 98 -12.21 5.50 8.27
C VAL A 98 -11.01 6.14 8.95
N ARG A 99 -9.94 5.37 9.12
CA ARG A 99 -8.61 5.84 9.49
C ARG A 99 -7.67 5.72 8.30
N VAL A 100 -6.62 6.50 8.32
CA VAL A 100 -5.67 6.60 7.21
C VAL A 100 -4.25 6.42 7.73
N ARG A 101 -3.40 5.80 6.93
CA ARG A 101 -1.95 5.89 7.08
C ARG A 101 -1.34 6.26 5.76
N VAL A 102 -0.22 6.93 5.81
CA VAL A 102 0.47 7.44 4.64
C VAL A 102 1.95 7.04 4.66
N ARG A 103 2.56 7.08 3.50
CA ARG A 103 3.99 6.99 3.31
C ARG A 103 4.40 7.97 2.22
N HIS A 104 5.65 8.35 2.17
CA HIS A 104 6.18 9.26 1.17
C HIS A 104 7.16 8.54 0.25
N ILE A 105 7.40 9.15 -0.90
CA ILE A 105 8.38 8.64 -1.85
C ILE A 105 9.76 9.08 -1.37
N GLU A 106 10.66 8.12 -1.20
CA GLU A 106 12.08 8.36 -0.90
C GLU A 106 12.88 8.54 -2.19
N GLN A 107 12.54 7.74 -3.21
CA GLN A 107 13.16 7.82 -4.53
C GLN A 107 12.10 7.67 -5.61
N GLN A 108 12.05 8.63 -6.52
CA GLN A 108 11.20 8.55 -7.71
C GLN A 108 11.74 7.49 -8.67
N PRO A 109 10.87 6.74 -9.36
CA PRO A 109 11.33 5.83 -10.39
C PRO A 109 11.98 6.60 -11.54
N SER A 110 12.98 6.00 -12.17
CA SER A 110 13.63 6.55 -13.35
C SER A 110 14.05 5.44 -14.31
N ASN A 111 14.30 5.83 -15.55
CA ASN A 111 14.77 4.93 -16.61
C ASN A 111 13.87 3.69 -16.79
N ASN A 112 12.54 3.89 -16.77
CA ASN A 112 11.52 2.83 -16.86
C ASN A 112 11.53 1.83 -15.68
N GLY A 113 11.99 2.22 -14.49
CA GLY A 113 11.80 1.47 -13.27
C GLY A 113 10.33 1.39 -12.85
N GLU A 114 10.03 0.46 -11.97
CA GLU A 114 8.67 0.21 -11.45
C GLU A 114 8.06 1.47 -10.80
N PRO A 115 6.81 1.80 -11.13
CA PRO A 115 6.13 2.96 -10.59
C PRO A 115 5.92 2.85 -9.08
N CYS A 116 5.70 4.01 -8.45
CA CYS A 116 5.46 4.06 -7.02
C CYS A 116 4.16 3.34 -6.64
N PRO A 117 4.18 2.47 -5.62
CA PRO A 117 2.99 1.88 -5.07
C PRO A 117 2.15 2.93 -4.33
N SER A 118 0.92 2.57 -3.95
CA SER A 118 0.02 3.49 -3.24
C SER A 118 0.68 4.13 -2.02
N LEU A 119 0.55 5.44 -1.90
CA LEU A 119 1.10 6.25 -0.81
C LEU A 119 0.12 6.45 0.35
N GLU A 120 -1.13 6.07 0.17
CA GLU A 120 -2.18 6.15 1.17
C GLU A 120 -2.87 4.79 1.30
N GLN A 121 -3.16 4.42 2.54
CA GLN A 121 -3.99 3.26 2.85
C GLN A 121 -5.10 3.66 3.81
N LYS A 122 -6.32 3.25 3.48
CA LYS A 122 -7.51 3.48 4.31
C LYS A 122 -7.98 2.17 4.90
N ALA A 123 -8.49 2.24 6.13
CA ALA A 123 -9.12 1.12 6.80
C ALA A 123 -10.34 1.59 7.58
N GLY A 124 -11.35 0.71 7.68
CA GLY A 124 -12.47 0.95 8.57
C GLY A 124 -12.00 0.96 10.02
N CYS A 125 -12.59 1.82 10.84
CA CYS A 125 -12.31 1.84 12.26
C CYS A 125 -13.51 2.35 13.06
N ARG A 126 -13.51 2.04 14.36
CA ARG A 126 -14.41 2.59 15.35
C ARG A 126 -13.62 2.87 16.63
N GLU A 127 -13.79 4.07 17.18
CA GLU A 127 -13.29 4.39 18.50
C GLU A 127 -14.32 3.95 19.56
N TYR A 128 -13.84 3.35 20.63
CA TYR A 128 -14.68 2.89 21.75
C TYR A 128 -14.72 3.92 22.87
N ARG A 129 -13.89 4.95 22.80
CA ARG A 129 -13.86 6.09 23.70
C ARG A 129 -13.89 7.38 22.89
N ASP A 130 -14.52 8.40 23.43
CA ASP A 130 -14.41 9.73 22.88
C ASP A 130 -13.01 10.33 23.12
N HIS A 131 -12.73 11.48 22.54
CA HIS A 131 -11.44 12.14 22.72
C HIS A 131 -11.15 12.63 24.14
N GLN A 132 -12.15 12.62 25.02
CA GLN A 132 -12.05 12.99 26.44
C GLN A 132 -11.91 11.72 27.33
N GLY A 133 -11.85 10.55 26.75
CA GLY A 133 -11.69 9.26 27.46
C GLY A 133 -12.99 8.65 27.95
N GLY A 134 -14.14 9.26 27.68
CA GLY A 134 -15.47 8.74 28.00
C GLY A 134 -15.82 7.55 27.07
N HIS A 135 -16.51 6.56 27.61
CA HIS A 135 -17.02 5.46 26.78
C HIS A 135 -18.08 5.97 25.83
N CYS A 136 -17.94 5.55 24.57
CA CYS A 136 -18.98 5.80 23.58
C CYS A 136 -20.29 5.15 24.05
N GLY A 137 -21.36 5.93 23.99
CA GLY A 137 -22.68 5.52 24.46
C GLY A 137 -23.19 4.24 23.82
N ASP A 138 -24.30 3.72 24.31
CA ASP A 138 -24.75 2.38 24.00
C ASP A 138 -25.24 2.16 22.55
N LYS A 139 -25.35 1.08 22.15
CA LYS A 139 -24.85 0.32 21.05
C LYS A 139 -25.72 -0.82 20.56
N SER A 140 -27.02 -0.63 20.62
CA SER A 140 -27.98 -1.35 19.81
C SER A 140 -27.86 -0.91 18.35
N GLY A 141 -26.93 -1.49 17.62
CA GLY A 141 -26.69 -1.18 16.21
C GLY A 141 -26.33 -2.45 15.45
N PRO A 142 -26.22 -2.37 14.14
CA PRO A 142 -25.80 -3.51 13.34
C PRO A 142 -24.37 -3.94 13.72
N ALA A 143 -24.03 -5.14 13.36
CA ALA A 143 -22.64 -5.59 13.34
C ALA A 143 -21.85 -4.73 12.34
N PHE A 144 -20.77 -4.10 12.78
CA PHE A 144 -19.90 -3.36 11.89
C PHE A 144 -18.75 -4.25 11.46
N ILE A 145 -18.58 -4.43 10.14
CA ILE A 145 -17.55 -5.30 9.58
C ILE A 145 -16.66 -4.58 8.57
N THR A 146 -15.43 -5.08 8.46
CA THR A 146 -14.50 -4.69 7.41
C THR A 146 -13.67 -5.90 6.95
N SER A 147 -12.77 -5.70 5.99
CA SER A 147 -11.94 -6.79 5.46
C SER A 147 -10.98 -7.35 6.50
N MET A 148 -10.61 -8.64 6.35
CA MET A 148 -9.60 -9.29 7.19
C MET A 148 -8.22 -8.62 7.14
N GLU A 149 -7.90 -7.90 6.05
CA GLU A 149 -6.65 -7.12 5.94
C GLU A 149 -6.50 -6.11 7.07
N PHE A 150 -7.62 -5.59 7.55
CA PHE A 150 -7.63 -4.70 8.70
C PHE A 150 -7.18 -5.41 9.99
N GLY A 151 -7.62 -6.65 10.21
CA GLY A 151 -7.25 -7.47 11.37
C GLY A 151 -5.74 -7.75 11.44
N LYS A 152 -5.07 -7.87 10.30
CA LYS A 152 -3.61 -8.09 10.26
C LYS A 152 -2.79 -6.96 10.90
N GLY A 153 -3.34 -5.76 10.98
CA GLY A 153 -2.70 -4.61 11.62
C GLY A 153 -3.03 -4.45 13.11
N ARG A 154 -3.79 -5.36 13.71
CA ARG A 154 -4.15 -5.32 15.14
C ARG A 154 -2.98 -5.82 16.00
N PRO A 155 -2.73 -5.21 17.17
CA PRO A 155 -1.70 -5.71 18.09
C PRO A 155 -2.09 -7.10 18.60
N LYS A 156 -1.13 -8.01 18.63
CA LYS A 156 -1.30 -9.37 19.19
C LYS A 156 -0.78 -9.47 20.63
N HIS A 157 -0.11 -8.43 21.09
CA HIS A 157 0.45 -8.33 22.44
C HIS A 157 0.07 -6.99 23.06
N ASP A 158 -0.04 -6.95 24.36
CA ASP A 158 -0.21 -5.71 25.10
C ASP A 158 1.10 -4.90 25.19
N ASN A 159 1.04 -3.73 25.82
CA ASN A 159 2.22 -2.87 26.00
C ASN A 159 3.30 -3.49 26.90
N TYR A 160 3.01 -4.58 27.59
CA TYR A 160 3.92 -5.32 28.45
C TYR A 160 4.47 -6.57 27.78
N GLY A 161 4.07 -6.85 26.53
CA GLY A 161 4.50 -8.04 25.78
C GLY A 161 3.68 -9.30 26.04
N ASN A 162 2.60 -9.23 26.83
CA ASN A 162 1.73 -10.39 27.06
C ASN A 162 0.82 -10.61 25.85
N PRO A 163 0.54 -11.87 25.45
CA PRO A 163 -0.36 -12.14 24.36
C PRO A 163 -1.79 -11.67 24.70
N LEU A 164 -2.39 -10.93 23.78
CA LEU A 164 -3.81 -10.58 23.86
C LEU A 164 -4.67 -11.80 23.57
N ASN A 165 -5.92 -11.77 24.05
CA ASN A 165 -6.90 -12.79 23.70
C ASN A 165 -6.99 -12.94 22.19
N PRO A 166 -6.76 -14.13 21.59
CA PRO A 166 -6.81 -14.33 20.14
C PRO A 166 -8.21 -14.13 19.56
N GLY A 167 -9.25 -14.04 20.40
CA GLY A 167 -10.62 -13.92 19.95
C GLY A 167 -11.23 -15.25 19.50
N PHE A 168 -12.29 -15.15 18.73
CA PHE A 168 -13.02 -16.25 18.12
C PHE A 168 -13.61 -15.82 16.80
N CYS A 169 -14.10 -16.78 16.03
CA CYS A 169 -14.80 -16.47 14.77
C CYS A 169 -16.25 -16.91 14.82
N VAL A 170 -17.10 -16.17 14.15
CA VAL A 170 -18.52 -16.48 13.98
C VAL A 170 -18.78 -16.70 12.49
N GLU A 171 -19.43 -17.80 12.16
CA GLU A 171 -19.93 -18.06 10.83
C GLU A 171 -21.38 -17.58 10.71
N PHE A 172 -21.66 -16.85 9.65
CA PHE A 172 -22.99 -16.40 9.29
C PHE A 172 -23.36 -16.84 7.88
N THR A 173 -24.63 -17.03 7.61
CA THR A 173 -25.19 -17.11 6.27
C THR A 173 -25.79 -15.76 5.92
N LEU A 174 -25.32 -15.15 4.83
CA LEU A 174 -25.85 -13.87 4.34
C LEU A 174 -27.24 -14.07 3.75
N GLU A 175 -28.21 -13.32 4.25
CA GLU A 175 -29.61 -13.39 3.76
C GLU A 175 -29.92 -12.27 2.79
N SER A 176 -29.44 -11.06 3.07
CA SER A 176 -29.66 -9.92 2.20
C SER A 176 -28.47 -8.97 2.18
N ARG A 177 -28.39 -8.20 1.11
CA ARG A 177 -27.49 -7.05 0.98
C ARG A 177 -28.12 -5.94 0.17
N THR A 178 -27.67 -4.71 0.39
CA THR A 178 -28.06 -3.59 -0.45
C THR A 178 -27.24 -3.56 -1.75
N PRO A 179 -27.80 -3.03 -2.86
CA PRO A 179 -27.04 -2.88 -4.13
C PRO A 179 -25.78 -2.02 -3.99
N HIS A 180 -25.72 -1.14 -3.01
CA HIS A 180 -24.58 -0.26 -2.78
C HIS A 180 -23.29 -0.99 -2.43
N CYS A 181 -23.32 -2.26 -2.06
CA CYS A 181 -22.15 -3.09 -1.83
C CYS A 181 -21.32 -3.33 -3.10
N THR A 182 -21.93 -3.25 -4.28
CA THR A 182 -21.29 -3.53 -5.57
C THR A 182 -20.93 -2.29 -6.38
N VAL A 183 -21.57 -1.15 -6.10
CA VAL A 183 -21.47 0.07 -6.93
C VAL A 183 -20.16 0.84 -6.68
N GLN A 184 -19.55 0.73 -5.52
CA GLN A 184 -18.33 1.48 -5.19
C GLN A 184 -17.08 0.65 -5.44
N ASN A 185 -16.42 0.90 -6.58
CA ASN A 185 -15.16 0.24 -6.94
C ASN A 185 -13.93 1.06 -6.46
N ARG A 186 -13.85 1.35 -5.17
CA ARG A 186 -12.67 1.97 -4.56
C ARG A 186 -11.78 0.87 -3.96
N PRO A 187 -10.44 1.02 -3.97
CA PRO A 187 -9.54 -0.02 -3.45
C PRO A 187 -9.90 -0.51 -2.04
N HIS A 188 -10.31 0.39 -1.14
CA HIS A 188 -10.66 0.05 0.24
C HIS A 188 -12.07 -0.51 0.44
N THR A 189 -12.93 -0.49 -0.58
CA THR A 189 -14.28 -1.06 -0.56
C THR A 189 -14.41 -2.32 -1.40
N HIS A 190 -13.37 -2.69 -2.11
CA HIS A 190 -13.37 -3.81 -3.04
C HIS A 190 -13.73 -5.16 -2.40
N TRP A 191 -13.45 -5.33 -1.13
CA TRP A 191 -13.81 -6.51 -0.36
C TRP A 191 -15.34 -6.69 -0.22
N MET A 192 -16.15 -5.61 -0.32
CA MET A 192 -17.61 -5.67 -0.16
C MET A 192 -18.30 -6.53 -1.23
N ARG A 193 -17.66 -6.73 -2.37
CA ARG A 193 -18.17 -7.64 -3.42
C ARG A 193 -18.27 -9.09 -2.97
N TYR A 194 -17.48 -9.49 -1.97
CA TYR A 194 -17.49 -10.83 -1.42
C TYR A 194 -18.58 -11.04 -0.37
N VAL A 195 -19.31 -9.98 0.00
CA VAL A 195 -20.52 -10.06 0.80
C VAL A 195 -21.67 -10.43 -0.13
N THR A 196 -21.89 -11.71 -0.35
CA THR A 196 -22.84 -12.22 -1.35
C THR A 196 -23.94 -13.03 -0.68
N GLU A 197 -25.21 -12.76 -1.06
CA GLU A 197 -26.38 -13.46 -0.52
C GLU A 197 -26.28 -14.97 -0.73
N GLY A 198 -26.74 -15.73 0.25
CA GLY A 198 -26.70 -17.18 0.27
C GLY A 198 -25.34 -17.79 0.62
N PHE A 199 -24.26 -16.98 0.66
CA PHE A 199 -22.94 -17.47 1.02
C PHE A 199 -22.71 -17.45 2.52
N LYS A 200 -21.91 -18.41 2.99
CA LYS A 200 -21.36 -18.39 4.35
C LYS A 200 -20.19 -17.43 4.42
N VAL A 201 -20.15 -16.63 5.46
CA VAL A 201 -19.07 -15.72 5.77
C VAL A 201 -18.53 -16.02 7.15
N CYS A 202 -17.23 -15.80 7.34
CA CYS A 202 -16.53 -15.96 8.60
C CYS A 202 -16.12 -14.59 9.12
N VAL A 203 -16.51 -14.24 10.35
CA VAL A 203 -16.21 -12.91 10.91
C VAL A 203 -15.45 -13.08 12.21
N ALA A 204 -14.22 -12.55 12.24
CA ALA A 204 -13.36 -12.62 13.42
C ALA A 204 -13.75 -11.55 14.45
N CYS A 205 -13.98 -11.99 15.69
CA CYS A 205 -14.15 -11.15 16.86
C CYS A 205 -12.84 -11.11 17.63
N GLU A 206 -12.12 -10.02 17.54
CA GLU A 206 -10.78 -9.83 18.12
C GLU A 206 -10.71 -8.49 18.86
N PRO A 207 -9.79 -8.33 19.83
CA PRO A 207 -9.52 -7.01 20.38
C PRO A 207 -9.08 -6.01 19.26
N PRO A 208 -9.49 -4.73 19.31
CA PRO A 208 -10.30 -4.09 20.37
C PRO A 208 -11.82 -4.20 20.17
N ALA A 209 -12.33 -4.88 19.13
CA ALA A 209 -13.76 -5.01 18.87
C ALA A 209 -14.47 -5.89 19.94
N MET A 210 -13.73 -6.77 20.56
CA MET A 210 -14.24 -7.63 21.64
C MET A 210 -14.48 -6.80 22.92
N ARG A 211 -15.66 -6.93 23.48
CA ARG A 211 -16.04 -6.29 24.74
C ARG A 211 -15.39 -7.02 25.91
N ASN A 212 -14.67 -6.31 26.77
CA ASN A 212 -13.94 -6.90 27.89
C ASN A 212 -14.84 -7.64 28.88
N ASN A 213 -16.08 -7.19 29.06
CA ASN A 213 -17.00 -7.75 30.07
C ASN A 213 -17.77 -8.98 29.60
N SER A 214 -18.00 -9.14 28.30
CA SER A 214 -18.80 -10.23 27.75
C SER A 214 -18.00 -11.20 26.87
N GLY A 215 -16.79 -10.81 26.46
CA GLY A 215 -16.02 -11.58 25.52
C GLY A 215 -16.70 -11.70 24.14
N SER A 216 -17.61 -10.77 23.81
CA SER A 216 -18.43 -10.77 22.61
C SER A 216 -18.17 -9.53 21.74
N CYS A 217 -18.47 -9.61 20.45
CA CYS A 217 -18.49 -8.48 19.56
C CYS A 217 -19.91 -7.99 19.30
N GLN A 218 -20.06 -6.70 19.00
CA GLN A 218 -21.39 -6.18 18.67
C GLN A 218 -21.97 -6.87 17.44
N GLY A 219 -23.16 -7.45 17.59
CA GLY A 219 -23.88 -8.12 16.51
C GLY A 219 -23.35 -9.52 16.15
N ASP A 220 -22.55 -10.14 17.04
CA ASP A 220 -22.07 -11.52 16.89
C ASP A 220 -23.13 -12.58 17.19
N GLY A 221 -24.31 -12.14 17.65
CA GLY A 221 -25.44 -13.03 17.95
C GLY A 221 -25.26 -13.92 19.16
N GLN A 222 -24.36 -13.60 20.11
CA GLN A 222 -24.25 -14.36 21.36
C GLN A 222 -25.44 -14.13 22.29
N GLU A 223 -25.98 -12.93 22.27
CA GLU A 223 -27.11 -12.52 23.11
C GLU A 223 -28.47 -12.70 22.42
N SER A 224 -28.50 -13.28 21.22
CA SER A 224 -29.69 -13.40 20.38
C SER A 224 -30.10 -14.86 20.25
N ASP A 225 -31.39 -15.12 20.08
CA ASP A 225 -31.90 -16.44 19.72
C ASP A 225 -31.27 -16.95 18.44
N LYS A 226 -31.09 -18.26 18.32
CA LYS A 226 -30.41 -18.88 17.16
C LYS A 226 -31.09 -18.57 15.80
N GLU A 227 -32.37 -18.22 15.83
CA GLU A 227 -33.15 -17.86 14.62
C GLU A 227 -33.25 -16.36 14.39
N ALA A 228 -32.65 -15.54 15.26
CA ALA A 228 -32.73 -14.09 15.14
C ALA A 228 -32.03 -13.60 13.88
N VAL A 229 -32.72 -12.78 13.12
CA VAL A 229 -32.13 -12.05 11.99
C VAL A 229 -31.24 -10.92 12.54
N LEU A 230 -29.96 -11.00 12.27
CA LEU A 230 -29.00 -10.00 12.70
C LEU A 230 -28.69 -9.05 11.56
N HIS A 231 -28.44 -7.79 11.90
CA HIS A 231 -28.11 -6.76 10.92
C HIS A 231 -26.60 -6.52 10.88
N TRP A 232 -26.06 -6.32 9.69
CA TRP A 232 -24.67 -5.94 9.48
C TRP A 232 -24.55 -4.71 8.60
N GLN A 233 -23.43 -3.99 8.72
CA GLN A 233 -23.07 -2.82 7.94
C GLN A 233 -21.58 -2.81 7.66
N ALA A 234 -21.23 -2.49 6.42
CA ALA A 234 -19.83 -2.34 6.03
C ALA A 234 -19.25 -1.00 6.52
N VAL A 235 -18.09 -1.05 7.13
CA VAL A 235 -17.37 0.17 7.51
C VAL A 235 -16.67 0.75 6.28
N GLY A 236 -16.85 2.05 6.08
CA GLY A 236 -16.35 2.75 4.89
C GLY A 236 -17.41 2.93 3.78
N ASN A 237 -18.54 2.22 3.88
CA ASN A 237 -19.73 2.44 3.05
C ASN A 237 -21.00 2.16 3.85
N PRO A 238 -21.55 3.14 4.55
CA PRO A 238 -22.77 2.96 5.36
C PRO A 238 -23.99 2.49 4.58
N GLN A 239 -24.02 2.68 3.27
CA GLN A 239 -25.09 2.22 2.40
C GLN A 239 -24.96 0.73 2.05
N CYS A 240 -23.80 0.12 2.27
CA CYS A 240 -23.62 -1.32 2.13
C CYS A 240 -23.94 -2.01 3.46
N SER A 241 -25.12 -2.58 3.55
CA SER A 241 -25.65 -3.24 4.73
C SER A 241 -26.60 -4.37 4.34
N GLY A 242 -27.00 -5.17 5.29
CA GLY A 242 -27.94 -6.26 5.08
C GLY A 242 -28.22 -7.06 6.34
N THR A 243 -28.70 -8.28 6.13
CA THR A 243 -29.04 -9.22 7.19
C THR A 243 -28.28 -10.52 7.02
N TRP A 244 -28.09 -11.21 8.14
CA TRP A 244 -27.51 -12.55 8.17
C TRP A 244 -28.05 -13.36 9.32
N LYS A 245 -27.90 -14.68 9.23
CA LYS A 245 -28.18 -15.62 10.29
C LYS A 245 -26.90 -16.25 10.81
N LYS A 246 -26.81 -16.36 12.13
CA LYS A 246 -25.70 -17.03 12.80
C LYS A 246 -25.78 -18.54 12.54
N VAL A 247 -24.64 -19.13 12.16
CA VAL A 247 -24.49 -20.57 11.97
C VAL A 247 -23.83 -21.18 13.22
N GLN A 248 -22.63 -20.76 13.54
CA GLN A 248 -21.87 -21.28 14.66
C GLN A 248 -20.74 -20.34 15.11
N ASN A 249 -20.23 -20.61 16.31
CA ASN A 249 -19.00 -20.02 16.82
C ASN A 249 -17.85 -21.01 16.69
N THR A 250 -16.67 -20.52 16.31
CA THR A 250 -15.45 -21.32 16.16
C THR A 250 -14.35 -20.70 17.00
N GLN A 251 -13.84 -21.44 17.97
CA GLN A 251 -12.75 -20.96 18.84
C GLN A 251 -11.43 -20.75 18.09
N GLN A 252 -11.19 -21.57 17.06
CA GLN A 252 -10.06 -21.39 16.16
C GLN A 252 -10.54 -20.78 14.86
N CYS A 253 -10.06 -19.57 14.59
CA CYS A 253 -10.40 -18.84 13.37
C CYS A 253 -9.66 -19.42 12.16
N ASN A 254 -10.21 -20.46 11.54
CA ASN A 254 -9.77 -20.99 10.28
C ASN A 254 -10.64 -20.43 9.12
N CYS A 255 -10.80 -19.10 9.10
CA CYS A 255 -11.58 -18.46 8.07
C CYS A 255 -10.90 -18.60 6.70
N PRO A 256 -11.67 -18.90 5.63
CA PRO A 256 -11.14 -18.96 4.29
C PRO A 256 -10.61 -17.58 3.85
N PRO A 257 -9.62 -17.49 2.95
CA PRO A 257 -9.08 -16.20 2.48
C PRO A 257 -10.13 -15.28 1.85
N GLN A 258 -11.15 -15.87 1.25
CA GLN A 258 -12.29 -15.18 0.67
C GLN A 258 -13.50 -15.33 1.61
N HIS A 259 -14.42 -14.36 1.57
CA HIS A 259 -15.61 -14.32 2.43
C HIS A 259 -15.29 -14.28 3.94
N SER A 260 -14.17 -13.67 4.29
CA SER A 260 -13.75 -13.46 5.67
C SER A 260 -13.64 -11.99 6.00
N PHE A 261 -14.18 -11.62 7.15
CA PHE A 261 -14.27 -10.25 7.63
C PHE A 261 -13.88 -10.18 9.11
N VAL A 262 -13.77 -8.97 9.62
CA VAL A 262 -13.48 -8.73 11.03
C VAL A 262 -14.47 -7.71 11.59
N PHE A 263 -14.94 -7.95 12.82
CA PHE A 263 -15.76 -6.98 13.55
C PHE A 263 -14.95 -5.73 13.90
N ILE A 264 -15.64 -4.59 13.88
CA ILE A 264 -15.10 -3.28 14.25
C ILE A 264 -15.83 -2.76 15.50
#